data_f9176e6ed571df0fa4496d4bd147c3c3
#
_entry.id   f9176e6ed571df0fa4496d4bd147c3c3
#
_cell.length_a   1.000
_cell.length_b   1.000
_cell.length_c   1.000
_cell.angle_alpha   90.00
_cell.angle_beta   90.00
_cell.angle_gamma   90.00
#
_symmetry.space_group_name_H-M   'P 1'
#
loop_
_entity.id
_entity.type
_entity.pdbx_description
1 polymer ?
#
loop_
_entity_poly.entity_id
_entity_poly.type
_entity_poly.pdbx_seq_one_letter_code
_entity_poly.pdbx_strand_id
1 'polypeptide(L)'
;TAGKVQILPELIDQTDQIIEEYMQRQKAIYSLDFADLMSYALYLLINDEEVCSKWQKRLNYIMVDEFQDSSNTEMKLIDILSARYQNLMIVGDPDQNIYEWRGSDVKLLVDFDKTHPGTKTIILNQNYRSTPQILKCANVLIEKNNLRLKKDLFTNSESGDVVKHIHSKSE
;
A
#
# COMPACT_ATOMS: atom_id res chain seq x y z
N THR A 1 -19.32 2.44 10.98
CA THR A 1 -19.15 1.51 12.10
C THR A 1 -18.93 0.13 11.51
N ALA A 2 -17.67 -0.25 11.30
CA ALA A 2 -17.30 -1.61 10.93
C ALA A 2 -17.77 -2.52 12.08
N GLY A 3 -18.66 -3.47 11.77
CA GLY A 3 -19.15 -4.44 12.74
C GLY A 3 -17.97 -5.23 13.27
N LYS A 4 -17.71 -5.11 14.56
CA LYS A 4 -16.81 -6.03 15.25
C LYS A 4 -17.38 -7.42 15.09
N VAL A 5 -16.69 -8.28 14.33
CA VAL A 5 -16.96 -9.70 14.32
C VAL A 5 -16.74 -10.18 15.75
N GLN A 6 -17.82 -10.52 16.46
CA GLN A 6 -17.73 -11.17 17.76
C GLN A 6 -17.28 -12.60 17.51
N ILE A 7 -15.99 -12.85 17.68
CA ILE A 7 -15.45 -14.22 17.71
C ILE A 7 -15.89 -14.82 19.04
N LEU A 8 -16.61 -15.95 19.00
CA LEU A 8 -17.04 -16.66 20.21
C LEU A 8 -15.80 -17.12 20.99
N PRO A 9 -15.77 -17.01 22.34
CA PRO A 9 -14.62 -17.39 23.16
C PRO A 9 -14.13 -18.83 22.91
N GLU A 10 -15.03 -19.75 22.60
CA GLU A 10 -14.71 -21.15 22.28
C GLU A 10 -13.95 -21.33 20.96
N LEU A 11 -14.08 -20.35 20.03
CA LEU A 11 -13.31 -20.34 18.78
C LEU A 11 -11.91 -19.76 18.96
N ILE A 12 -11.66 -18.95 19.98
CA ILE A 12 -10.33 -18.39 20.27
C ILE A 12 -9.39 -19.50 20.72
N ASP A 13 -9.86 -20.40 21.60
CA ASP A 13 -9.07 -21.54 22.11
C ASP A 13 -8.72 -22.53 20.98
N GLN A 14 -9.61 -22.73 20.00
CA GLN A 14 -9.34 -23.57 18.84
C GLN A 14 -8.44 -22.90 17.80
N THR A 15 -8.46 -21.56 17.74
CA THR A 15 -7.68 -20.80 16.76
C THR A 15 -6.18 -20.95 17.02
N ASP A 16 -5.75 -20.91 18.27
CA ASP A 16 -4.34 -21.08 18.64
C ASP A 16 -3.83 -22.48 18.29
N GLN A 17 -4.64 -23.51 18.54
CA GLN A 17 -4.30 -24.89 18.17
C GLN A 17 -4.22 -25.08 16.63
N ILE A 18 -5.14 -24.47 15.88
CA ILE A 18 -5.14 -24.52 14.42
C ILE A 18 -3.90 -23.81 13.85
N ILE A 19 -3.55 -22.66 14.40
CA ILE A 19 -2.35 -21.91 13.98
C ILE A 19 -1.09 -22.73 14.29
N GLU A 20 -1.00 -23.32 15.47
CA GLU A 20 0.15 -24.14 15.85
C GLU A 20 0.30 -25.36 14.93
N GLU A 21 -0.78 -26.10 14.66
CA GLU A 21 -0.76 -27.22 13.73
C GLU A 21 -0.42 -26.78 12.30
N TYR A 22 -0.94 -25.64 11.83
CA TYR A 22 -0.59 -25.06 10.55
C TYR A 22 0.91 -24.80 10.43
N MET A 23 1.50 -24.13 11.43
CA MET A 23 2.94 -23.85 11.49
C MET A 23 3.79 -25.13 11.53
N GLN A 24 3.34 -26.15 12.26
CA GLN A 24 4.02 -27.45 12.29
C GLN A 24 4.01 -28.14 10.92
N ARG A 25 2.87 -28.10 10.22
CA ARG A 25 2.76 -28.67 8.87
C ARG A 25 3.61 -27.90 7.85
N GLN A 26 3.59 -26.58 7.86
CA GLN A 26 4.47 -25.77 7.03
C GLN A 26 5.95 -26.15 7.24
N LYS A 27 6.36 -26.26 8.50
CA LYS A 27 7.72 -26.65 8.88
C LYS A 27 8.08 -28.07 8.39
N ALA A 28 7.15 -29.01 8.49
CA ALA A 28 7.37 -30.39 8.05
C ALA A 28 7.56 -30.51 6.54
N ILE A 29 6.92 -29.66 5.73
CA ILE A 29 7.02 -29.67 4.27
C ILE A 29 7.96 -28.58 3.73
N TYR A 30 8.68 -27.86 4.59
CA TYR A 30 9.60 -26.76 4.24
C TYR A 30 8.94 -25.69 3.34
N SER A 31 7.68 -25.35 3.60
CA SER A 31 6.96 -24.31 2.84
C SER A 31 6.81 -23.04 3.65
N LEU A 32 6.65 -21.91 2.92
CA LEU A 32 6.36 -20.60 3.48
C LEU A 32 5.15 -20.02 2.77
N ASP A 33 4.31 -19.31 3.49
CA ASP A 33 3.29 -18.48 2.88
C ASP A 33 3.80 -17.06 2.60
N PHE A 34 2.97 -16.19 2.00
CA PHE A 34 3.36 -14.84 1.66
C PHE A 34 3.67 -13.96 2.89
N ALA A 35 2.95 -14.19 4.00
CA ALA A 35 3.20 -13.47 5.24
C ALA A 35 4.53 -13.89 5.87
N ASP A 36 4.86 -15.18 5.79
CA ASP A 36 6.14 -15.71 6.24
C ASP A 36 7.31 -15.10 5.46
N LEU A 37 7.19 -15.00 4.12
CA LEU A 37 8.24 -14.41 3.30
C LEU A 37 8.62 -13.01 3.76
N MET A 38 7.61 -12.18 4.05
CA MET A 38 7.84 -10.82 4.55
C MET A 38 8.45 -10.84 5.96
N SER A 39 7.92 -11.66 6.85
CA SER A 39 8.34 -11.77 8.25
C SER A 39 9.79 -12.27 8.35
N TYR A 40 10.14 -13.31 7.60
CA TYR A 40 11.49 -13.86 7.62
C TYR A 40 12.49 -12.95 6.91
N ALA A 41 12.09 -12.24 5.85
CA ALA A 41 12.95 -11.24 5.22
C ALA A 41 13.33 -10.13 6.22
N LEU A 42 12.34 -9.59 6.93
CA LEU A 42 12.57 -8.60 7.98
C LEU A 42 13.42 -9.17 9.12
N TYR A 43 13.11 -10.38 9.58
CA TYR A 43 13.90 -11.04 10.64
C TYR A 43 15.37 -11.15 10.26
N LEU A 44 15.68 -11.60 9.06
CA LEU A 44 17.04 -11.73 8.56
C LEU A 44 17.74 -10.37 8.47
N LEU A 45 17.09 -9.37 7.90
CA LEU A 45 17.66 -8.03 7.74
C LEU A 45 17.91 -7.32 9.06
N ILE A 46 17.12 -7.62 10.10
CA ILE A 46 17.27 -7.02 11.43
C ILE A 46 18.35 -7.73 12.26
N ASN A 47 18.43 -9.06 12.16
CA ASN A 47 19.26 -9.86 13.06
C ASN A 47 20.60 -10.33 12.44
N ASP A 48 20.77 -10.18 11.12
CA ASP A 48 21.99 -10.57 10.41
C ASP A 48 22.59 -9.37 9.68
N GLU A 49 23.61 -8.76 10.27
CA GLU A 49 24.27 -7.57 9.72
C GLU A 49 24.96 -7.86 8.37
N GLU A 50 25.48 -9.06 8.16
CA GLU A 50 26.13 -9.42 6.90
C GLU A 50 25.10 -9.48 5.77
N VAL A 51 23.95 -10.13 6.00
CA VAL A 51 22.84 -10.18 5.05
C VAL A 51 22.32 -8.79 4.77
N CYS A 52 22.08 -7.98 5.80
CA CYS A 52 21.58 -6.61 5.65
C CYS A 52 22.56 -5.76 4.82
N SER A 53 23.83 -5.74 5.20
CA SER A 53 24.87 -4.98 4.50
C SER A 53 25.05 -5.43 3.05
N LYS A 54 24.95 -6.73 2.77
CA LYS A 54 25.00 -7.28 1.42
C LYS A 54 23.90 -6.72 0.52
N TRP A 55 22.66 -6.72 1.02
CA TRP A 55 21.52 -6.23 0.25
C TRP A 55 21.55 -4.71 0.09
N GLN A 56 21.87 -3.96 1.15
CA GLN A 56 22.01 -2.51 1.08
C GLN A 56 23.10 -2.06 0.08
N LYS A 57 24.22 -2.80 -0.04
CA LYS A 57 25.28 -2.51 -1.02
C LYS A 57 24.82 -2.73 -2.46
N ARG A 58 23.89 -3.65 -2.70
CA ARG A 58 23.39 -3.98 -4.05
C ARG A 58 22.31 -3.00 -4.53
N LEU A 59 21.56 -2.42 -3.60
CA LEU A 59 20.40 -1.59 -3.89
C LEU A 59 20.78 -0.10 -3.84
N ASN A 60 21.44 0.37 -4.89
CA ASN A 60 21.84 1.77 -4.99
C ASN A 60 20.65 2.72 -5.16
N TYR A 61 19.57 2.28 -5.78
CA TYR A 61 18.32 2.99 -5.97
C TYR A 61 17.17 2.04 -5.68
N ILE A 62 16.18 2.52 -4.95
CA ILE A 62 14.94 1.80 -4.68
C ILE A 62 13.78 2.65 -5.20
N MET A 63 12.94 2.06 -6.02
CA MET A 63 11.74 2.70 -6.55
C MET A 63 10.55 1.81 -6.21
N VAL A 64 9.53 2.39 -5.59
CA VAL A 64 8.31 1.69 -5.19
C VAL A 64 7.12 2.33 -5.89
N ASP A 65 6.40 1.53 -6.66
CA ASP A 65 5.18 1.94 -7.34
C ASP A 65 3.95 1.51 -6.53
N GLU A 66 2.80 2.13 -6.78
CA GLU A 66 1.53 1.91 -6.07
C GLU A 66 1.69 1.97 -4.54
N PHE A 67 2.52 2.91 -4.08
CA PHE A 67 2.94 2.98 -2.68
C PHE A 67 1.77 3.22 -1.70
N GLN A 68 0.62 3.76 -2.16
CA GLN A 68 -0.58 3.92 -1.34
C GLN A 68 -1.11 2.59 -0.80
N ASP A 69 -0.78 1.46 -1.45
CA ASP A 69 -1.23 0.14 -1.05
C ASP A 69 -0.24 -0.58 -0.10
N SER A 70 0.85 0.11 0.28
CA SER A 70 1.87 -0.43 1.17
C SER A 70 1.42 -0.46 2.63
N SER A 71 1.85 -1.50 3.33
CA SER A 71 1.67 -1.68 4.77
C SER A 71 2.87 -1.11 5.55
N ASN A 72 2.70 -0.92 6.87
CA ASN A 72 3.78 -0.54 7.77
C ASN A 72 4.94 -1.56 7.77
N THR A 73 4.65 -2.83 7.55
CA THR A 73 5.65 -3.89 7.45
C THR A 73 6.51 -3.73 6.20
N GLU A 74 5.89 -3.44 5.05
CA GLU A 74 6.58 -3.16 3.80
C GLU A 74 7.40 -1.88 3.89
N MET A 75 6.87 -0.82 4.49
CA MET A 75 7.62 0.40 4.73
C MET A 75 8.88 0.15 5.55
N LYS A 76 8.78 -0.64 6.63
CA LYS A 76 9.94 -1.01 7.45
C LYS A 76 11.01 -1.76 6.64
N LEU A 77 10.61 -2.65 5.73
CA LEU A 77 11.52 -3.33 4.83
C LEU A 77 12.25 -2.33 3.90
N ILE A 78 11.49 -1.40 3.30
CA ILE A 78 12.01 -0.36 2.42
C ILE A 78 13.02 0.52 3.16
N ASP A 79 12.70 0.95 4.37
CA ASP A 79 13.58 1.77 5.21
C ASP A 79 14.91 1.08 5.50
N ILE A 80 14.87 -0.18 5.91
CA ILE A 80 16.09 -0.95 6.17
C ILE A 80 16.95 -1.07 4.90
N LEU A 81 16.34 -1.39 3.77
CA LEU A 81 17.07 -1.60 2.53
C LEU A 81 17.63 -0.30 1.95
N SER A 82 16.91 0.82 2.09
CA SER A 82 17.33 2.12 1.56
C SER A 82 18.33 2.87 2.46
N ALA A 83 18.49 2.45 3.71
CA ALA A 83 19.24 3.19 4.73
C ALA A 83 20.67 3.57 4.33
N ARG A 84 21.33 2.77 3.50
CA ARG A 84 22.73 3.01 3.10
C ARG A 84 22.91 4.19 2.16
N TYR A 85 22.09 4.28 1.11
CA TYR A 85 22.24 5.29 0.05
C TYR A 85 21.15 6.35 0.08
N GLN A 86 20.03 6.09 0.72
CA GLN A 86 18.87 6.96 0.81
C GLN A 86 18.32 7.42 -0.55
N ASN A 87 18.65 6.68 -1.62
CA ASN A 87 18.12 6.91 -2.96
C ASN A 87 16.78 6.18 -3.11
N LEU A 88 15.77 6.71 -2.43
CA LEU A 88 14.41 6.15 -2.41
C LEU A 88 13.46 7.04 -3.19
N MET A 89 12.72 6.44 -4.11
CA MET A 89 11.63 7.07 -4.82
C MET A 89 10.36 6.25 -4.60
N ILE A 90 9.30 6.91 -4.19
CA ILE A 90 7.98 6.31 -4.11
C ILE A 90 7.05 6.98 -5.10
N VAL A 91 6.16 6.20 -5.71
CA VAL A 91 5.13 6.67 -6.63
C VAL A 91 3.80 6.09 -6.16
N GLY A 92 2.77 6.92 -6.12
CA GLY A 92 1.46 6.47 -5.69
C GLY A 92 0.40 7.55 -5.76
N ASP A 93 -0.83 7.15 -5.61
CA ASP A 93 -1.98 8.04 -5.57
C ASP A 93 -2.81 7.74 -4.32
N PRO A 94 -2.79 8.61 -3.30
CA PRO A 94 -3.52 8.38 -2.06
C PRO A 94 -5.04 8.25 -2.28
N ASP A 95 -5.55 8.84 -3.36
CA ASP A 95 -6.97 8.76 -3.72
C ASP A 95 -7.37 7.39 -4.30
N GLN A 96 -6.39 6.51 -4.62
CA GLN A 96 -6.62 5.17 -5.17
C GLN A 96 -6.45 4.04 -4.16
N ASN A 97 -6.13 4.32 -2.90
CA ASN A 97 -6.06 3.29 -1.87
C ASN A 97 -7.43 2.65 -1.64
N ILE A 98 -7.50 1.33 -1.86
CA ILE A 98 -8.68 0.49 -1.62
C ILE A 98 -8.34 -0.75 -0.78
N TYR A 99 -7.12 -0.85 -0.26
CA TYR A 99 -6.59 -2.03 0.43
C TYR A 99 -6.36 -1.84 1.93
N GLU A 100 -7.00 -0.84 2.58
CA GLU A 100 -6.93 -0.68 4.04
C GLU A 100 -7.31 -1.96 4.80
N TRP A 101 -8.30 -2.72 4.29
CA TRP A 101 -8.72 -3.99 4.87
C TRP A 101 -7.64 -5.08 4.82
N ARG A 102 -6.60 -4.92 4.00
CA ARG A 102 -5.42 -5.78 3.92
C ARG A 102 -4.22 -5.23 4.70
N GLY A 103 -4.39 -4.11 5.42
CA GLY A 103 -3.35 -3.50 6.24
C GLY A 103 -2.52 -2.43 5.54
N SER A 104 -2.93 -1.94 4.35
CA SER A 104 -2.31 -0.75 3.77
C SER A 104 -2.64 0.49 4.59
N ASP A 105 -1.70 1.44 4.63
CA ASP A 105 -1.86 2.69 5.36
C ASP A 105 -1.50 3.86 4.44
N VAL A 106 -2.53 4.55 3.95
CA VAL A 106 -2.39 5.71 3.06
C VAL A 106 -1.57 6.85 3.69
N LYS A 107 -1.50 6.91 5.02
CA LYS A 107 -0.71 7.91 5.73
C LYS A 107 0.78 7.78 5.45
N LEU A 108 1.26 6.57 5.15
CA LEU A 108 2.66 6.36 4.75
C LEU A 108 3.02 7.20 3.52
N LEU A 109 2.11 7.35 2.57
CA LEU A 109 2.30 8.19 1.39
C LEU A 109 2.06 9.67 1.69
N VAL A 110 0.97 10.00 2.38
CA VAL A 110 0.57 11.40 2.64
C VAL A 110 1.54 12.13 3.55
N ASP A 111 2.11 11.43 4.52
CA ASP A 111 3.04 11.96 5.52
C ASP A 111 4.51 11.61 5.23
N PHE A 112 4.80 11.12 4.03
CA PHE A 112 6.13 10.63 3.67
C PHE A 112 7.24 11.69 3.84
N ASP A 113 6.97 12.93 3.47
CA ASP A 113 7.89 14.06 3.62
C ASP A 113 8.17 14.41 5.09
N LYS A 114 7.23 14.12 6.01
CA LYS A 114 7.40 14.33 7.45
C LYS A 114 8.29 13.25 8.07
N THR A 115 8.17 12.01 7.60
CA THR A 115 8.95 10.88 8.09
C THR A 115 10.33 10.78 7.42
N HIS A 116 10.45 11.33 6.21
CA HIS A 116 11.70 11.35 5.40
C HIS A 116 12.08 12.80 5.06
N PRO A 117 12.70 13.54 5.99
CA PRO A 117 13.10 14.92 5.76
C PRO A 117 14.00 15.08 4.54
N GLY A 118 13.76 16.10 3.74
CA GLY A 118 14.48 16.34 2.49
C GLY A 118 13.83 15.71 1.25
N THR A 119 12.71 15.04 1.41
CA THR A 119 11.93 14.51 0.29
C THR A 119 11.48 15.63 -0.64
N LYS A 120 11.65 15.43 -1.95
CA LYS A 120 11.10 16.29 -2.99
C LYS A 120 9.82 15.68 -3.53
N THR A 121 8.70 16.31 -3.25
CA THR A 121 7.39 15.89 -3.77
C THR A 121 7.13 16.50 -5.15
N ILE A 122 6.74 15.66 -6.10
CA ILE A 122 6.35 16.05 -7.46
C ILE A 122 4.93 15.55 -7.70
N ILE A 123 4.03 16.45 -8.04
CA ILE A 123 2.63 16.12 -8.32
C ILE A 123 2.41 16.08 -9.82
N LEU A 124 1.92 14.94 -10.33
CA LEU A 124 1.58 14.74 -11.73
C LEU A 124 0.08 14.95 -11.93
N ASN A 125 -0.31 16.14 -12.38
CA ASN A 125 -1.72 16.55 -12.52
C ASN A 125 -2.32 16.22 -13.88
N GLN A 126 -1.50 16.04 -14.92
CA GLN A 126 -1.99 15.77 -16.26
C GLN A 126 -2.35 14.29 -16.41
N ASN A 127 -3.62 14.04 -16.75
CA ASN A 127 -4.13 12.72 -17.07
C ASN A 127 -4.13 12.50 -18.59
N TYR A 128 -3.60 11.36 -19.02
CA TYR A 128 -3.49 10.97 -20.43
C TYR A 128 -4.43 9.81 -20.79
N ARG A 129 -5.22 9.33 -19.84
CA ARG A 129 -6.08 8.15 -19.99
C ARG A 129 -7.53 8.50 -20.27
N SER A 130 -8.03 9.52 -19.59
CA SER A 130 -9.47 9.80 -19.51
C SER A 130 -9.85 11.09 -20.21
N THR A 131 -11.11 11.16 -20.69
CA THR A 131 -11.70 12.38 -21.25
C THR A 131 -12.03 13.39 -20.16
N PRO A 132 -12.22 14.69 -20.52
CA PRO A 132 -12.59 15.73 -19.55
C PRO A 132 -13.86 15.41 -18.76
N GLN A 133 -14.84 14.77 -19.38
CA GLN A 133 -16.12 14.41 -18.73
C GLN A 133 -15.93 13.38 -17.63
N ILE A 134 -15.08 12.38 -17.87
CA ILE A 134 -14.74 11.35 -16.87
C ILE A 134 -13.99 11.99 -15.70
N LEU A 135 -12.95 12.80 -15.98
CA LEU A 135 -12.18 13.47 -14.94
C LEU A 135 -13.02 14.41 -14.09
N LYS A 136 -13.95 15.15 -14.71
CA LYS A 136 -14.85 16.01 -13.95
C LYS A 136 -15.67 15.23 -12.92
N CYS A 137 -16.21 14.07 -13.29
CA CYS A 137 -16.94 13.22 -12.35
C CYS A 137 -16.02 12.67 -11.26
N ALA A 138 -14.83 12.21 -11.62
CA ALA A 138 -13.85 11.68 -10.67
C ALA A 138 -13.40 12.75 -9.66
N ASN A 139 -13.04 13.96 -10.13
CA ASN A 139 -12.61 15.06 -9.26
C ASN A 139 -13.70 15.43 -8.24
N VAL A 140 -14.96 15.57 -8.68
CA VAL A 140 -16.09 15.87 -7.78
C VAL A 140 -16.30 14.78 -6.72
N LEU A 141 -16.12 13.53 -7.08
CA LEU A 141 -16.24 12.42 -6.13
C LEU A 141 -15.12 12.46 -5.09
N ILE A 142 -13.90 12.62 -5.56
CA ILE A 142 -12.70 12.49 -4.71
C ILE A 142 -12.49 13.72 -3.81
N GLU A 143 -13.06 14.87 -4.12
CA GLU A 143 -13.04 16.06 -3.25
C GLU A 143 -13.63 15.80 -1.85
N LYS A 144 -14.44 14.75 -1.70
CA LYS A 144 -15.03 14.35 -0.41
C LYS A 144 -14.05 13.63 0.51
N ASN A 145 -12.91 13.17 0.00
CA ASN A 145 -11.89 12.54 0.81
C ASN A 145 -11.12 13.57 1.65
N ASN A 146 -10.90 13.24 2.92
CA ASN A 146 -10.18 14.10 3.86
C ASN A 146 -8.66 13.84 3.87
N LEU A 147 -8.24 12.59 3.68
CA LEU A 147 -6.82 12.18 3.65
C LEU A 147 -6.33 12.16 2.22
N ARG A 148 -5.88 13.31 1.72
CA ARG A 148 -5.39 13.43 0.34
C ARG A 148 -4.34 14.51 0.18
N LEU A 149 -3.51 14.36 -0.83
CA LEU A 149 -2.70 15.46 -1.38
C LEU A 149 -3.58 16.24 -2.37
N LYS A 150 -3.75 17.54 -2.13
CA LYS A 150 -4.55 18.38 -3.05
C LYS A 150 -3.94 18.37 -4.44
N LYS A 151 -4.71 17.88 -5.39
CA LYS A 151 -4.37 17.87 -6.81
C LYS A 151 -5.66 18.02 -7.62
N ASP A 152 -5.59 18.80 -8.70
CA ASP A 152 -6.67 18.92 -9.68
C ASP A 152 -6.20 18.25 -10.98
N LEU A 153 -6.75 17.07 -11.25
CA LEU A 153 -6.44 16.35 -12.47
C LEU A 153 -7.08 17.05 -13.66
N PHE A 154 -6.29 17.28 -14.68
CA PHE A 154 -6.75 17.81 -15.98
C PHE A 154 -6.27 16.92 -17.12
N THR A 155 -6.89 17.05 -18.28
CA THR A 155 -6.49 16.36 -19.51
C THR A 155 -6.57 17.30 -20.69
N ASN A 156 -5.68 17.08 -21.65
CA ASN A 156 -5.71 17.72 -22.97
C ASN A 156 -6.35 16.82 -24.03
N SER A 157 -6.93 15.67 -23.62
CA SER A 157 -7.66 14.80 -24.53
C SER A 157 -8.90 15.48 -25.08
N GLU A 158 -9.32 15.05 -26.26
CA GLU A 158 -10.57 15.50 -26.86
C GLU A 158 -11.79 15.19 -25.99
N SER A 159 -12.86 15.93 -26.19
CA SER A 159 -14.13 15.73 -25.51
C SER A 159 -14.70 14.37 -25.88
N GLY A 160 -15.08 13.58 -24.88
CA GLY A 160 -15.73 12.28 -25.05
C GLY A 160 -17.24 12.34 -24.81
N ASP A 161 -17.85 11.17 -24.68
CA ASP A 161 -19.26 11.05 -24.35
C ASP A 161 -19.59 11.57 -22.95
N VAL A 162 -20.83 12.01 -22.76
CA VAL A 162 -21.32 12.41 -21.44
C VAL A 162 -21.44 11.20 -20.51
N VAL A 163 -21.01 11.39 -19.26
CA VAL A 163 -21.21 10.36 -18.22
C VAL A 163 -22.69 10.25 -17.91
N LYS A 164 -23.24 9.04 -17.99
CA LYS A 164 -24.67 8.76 -17.73
C LYS A 164 -24.80 8.00 -16.41
N HIS A 165 -25.71 8.46 -15.57
CA HIS A 165 -26.14 7.75 -14.38
C HIS A 165 -27.43 6.98 -14.71
N ILE A 166 -27.41 5.66 -14.54
CA ILE A 166 -28.57 4.79 -14.74
C ILE A 166 -28.98 4.24 -13.38
N HIS A 167 -30.20 4.56 -12.96
CA HIS A 167 -30.79 4.01 -11.75
C HIS A 167 -31.81 2.94 -12.14
N SER A 168 -31.48 1.66 -11.81
CA SER A 168 -32.45 0.57 -11.92
C SER A 168 -33.22 0.46 -10.61
N LYS A 169 -34.54 0.29 -10.70
CA LYS A 169 -35.30 -0.17 -9.53
C LYS A 169 -34.82 -1.60 -9.25
N SER A 170 -34.37 -1.86 -8.02
CA SER A 170 -34.10 -3.24 -7.59
C SER A 170 -35.39 -4.07 -7.78
N GLU A 171 -35.23 -5.26 -8.29
CA GLU A 171 -36.23 -6.30 -8.21
C GLU A 171 -36.51 -6.69 -6.76
#